data_abfcd9ec0e8760290bf6f15be69a3fa4
#
_entry.id   abfcd9ec0e8760290bf6f15be69a3fa4
#
_cell.length_a   1.000
_cell.length_b   1.000
_cell.length_c   1.000
_cell.angle_alpha   90.00
_cell.angle_beta   90.00
_cell.angle_gamma   90.00
#
_symmetry.space_group_name_H-M   'P 1'
#
loop_
_entity.id
_entity.type
_entity.pdbx_description
1 polymer ?
#
loop_
_entity_poly.entity_id
_entity_poly.type
_entity_poly.pdbx_seq_one_letter_code
_entity_poly.pdbx_strand_id
1 'polypeptide(L)'
;MEAITTSPSPERINLLVAGLTSWDAPTQVAAIGILARTGATAAVPVVSAAARGASAEIREAALEALGSLPGSKETASLLLGAASGTEDAAKAARRSLARLKGPGVSESILAAAEKSDNASRVSALEAIAARNLSEGLPLLLRARESSEAAIRNAALSALAEIGPYSSQAAVIAWAVAATDDTERTRALRAVVAITQRGTDAATRAKPLFAAIESAQPEAAERLLGALPRLGGEEGVACAARIAARPDAKLSAAAVATLARWPDSSALPALAALAKNATDASAREEARAAATQSLEKARDAWTPARSEALRQLLDASKDAAARKSLVALLSRANDETAAGLATALQSDAALGADARYAAGAIAANRRGTPKARGNPASGAGNTVDGKTSSRWTVPALGEEWLELDFHVSRPFRRITLDQTARAAEFPEKYSVHVTDDPRNPGPAVAEGTGQRNRTVIELPAVPAGRYVIIRNLAERKDSSWSVCEVYLD
;
A
#
# COMPACT_ATOMS: atom_id res chain seq x y z
N MET A 1 -25.78 -40.01 -11.46
CA MET A 1 -25.19 -39.19 -10.39
C MET A 1 -25.97 -37.92 -10.09
N GLU A 2 -26.56 -37.23 -11.06
CA GLU A 2 -27.36 -36.01 -10.86
C GLU A 2 -28.55 -36.18 -9.89
N ALA A 3 -29.21 -37.31 -9.89
CA ALA A 3 -30.34 -37.60 -9.01
C ALA A 3 -30.00 -37.74 -7.51
N ILE A 4 -28.68 -37.81 -7.16
CA ILE A 4 -28.20 -37.99 -5.78
C ILE A 4 -27.96 -36.65 -5.08
N THR A 5 -27.86 -35.56 -5.86
CA THR A 5 -27.47 -34.24 -5.33
C THR A 5 -28.61 -33.50 -4.58
N THR A 6 -29.87 -33.88 -4.77
CA THR A 6 -31.01 -33.11 -4.28
C THR A 6 -31.57 -33.54 -2.91
N SER A 7 -31.33 -34.80 -2.46
CA SER A 7 -31.64 -35.26 -1.08
C SER A 7 -30.97 -36.60 -0.85
N PRO A 8 -29.80 -36.61 -0.24
CA PRO A 8 -29.10 -37.87 0.03
C PRO A 8 -29.81 -38.64 1.15
N SER A 9 -30.53 -39.70 0.76
CA SER A 9 -31.06 -40.65 1.76
C SER A 9 -29.91 -41.47 2.37
N PRO A 10 -30.05 -41.98 3.59
CA PRO A 10 -29.04 -42.84 4.22
C PRO A 10 -28.62 -44.02 3.34
N GLU A 11 -29.57 -44.64 2.61
CA GLU A 11 -29.29 -45.75 1.69
C GLU A 11 -28.38 -45.32 0.53
N ARG A 12 -28.60 -44.15 -0.05
CA ARG A 12 -27.76 -43.59 -1.12
C ARG A 12 -26.36 -43.24 -0.65
N ILE A 13 -26.23 -42.70 0.56
CA ILE A 13 -24.94 -42.45 1.19
C ILE A 13 -24.19 -43.78 1.39
N ASN A 14 -24.84 -44.81 1.90
CA ASN A 14 -24.26 -46.14 2.09
C ASN A 14 -23.80 -46.77 0.76
N LEU A 15 -24.56 -46.60 -0.33
CA LEU A 15 -24.13 -47.06 -1.68
C LEU A 15 -22.89 -46.33 -2.16
N LEU A 16 -22.77 -44.99 -1.96
CA LEU A 16 -21.59 -44.24 -2.31
C LEU A 16 -20.35 -44.67 -1.49
N VAL A 17 -20.54 -44.90 -0.17
CA VAL A 17 -19.48 -45.38 0.72
C VAL A 17 -19.00 -46.77 0.32
N ALA A 18 -19.93 -47.71 0.05
CA ALA A 18 -19.57 -49.10 -0.30
C ALA A 18 -18.92 -49.21 -1.68
N GLY A 19 -19.32 -48.39 -2.66
CA GLY A 19 -18.83 -48.42 -4.01
C GLY A 19 -17.54 -47.64 -4.24
N LEU A 20 -17.13 -46.77 -3.32
CA LEU A 20 -16.10 -45.75 -3.58
C LEU A 20 -14.80 -46.33 -4.11
N THR A 21 -14.33 -47.45 -3.56
CA THR A 21 -13.04 -48.10 -3.95
C THR A 21 -13.11 -48.95 -5.23
N SER A 22 -14.31 -49.18 -5.74
CA SER A 22 -14.50 -50.00 -6.93
C SER A 22 -14.60 -49.19 -8.23
N TRP A 23 -14.69 -47.88 -8.16
CA TRP A 23 -14.87 -47.00 -9.29
C TRP A 23 -13.53 -46.46 -9.84
N ASP A 24 -13.55 -45.94 -11.06
CA ASP A 24 -12.42 -45.21 -11.64
C ASP A 24 -12.16 -43.90 -10.90
N ALA A 25 -10.99 -43.31 -11.07
CA ALA A 25 -10.54 -42.13 -10.33
C ALA A 25 -11.47 -40.94 -10.53
N PRO A 26 -11.95 -40.54 -11.72
CA PRO A 26 -12.89 -39.43 -11.88
C PRO A 26 -14.21 -39.67 -11.12
N THR A 27 -14.72 -40.88 -11.14
CA THR A 27 -15.94 -41.27 -10.43
C THR A 27 -15.76 -41.24 -8.94
N GLN A 28 -14.61 -41.69 -8.41
CA GLN A 28 -14.26 -41.57 -6.99
C GLN A 28 -14.21 -40.11 -6.55
N VAL A 29 -13.54 -39.23 -7.31
CA VAL A 29 -13.47 -37.80 -7.00
C VAL A 29 -14.89 -37.17 -6.94
N ALA A 30 -15.74 -37.47 -7.94
CA ALA A 30 -17.11 -36.99 -7.95
C ALA A 30 -17.92 -37.49 -6.75
N ALA A 31 -17.79 -38.79 -6.40
CA ALA A 31 -18.46 -39.38 -5.27
C ALA A 31 -18.00 -38.77 -3.91
N ILE A 32 -16.68 -38.55 -3.75
CA ILE A 32 -16.10 -37.87 -2.59
C ILE A 32 -16.69 -36.48 -2.44
N GLY A 33 -16.81 -35.71 -3.54
CA GLY A 33 -17.44 -34.39 -3.54
C GLY A 33 -18.92 -34.42 -3.15
N ILE A 34 -19.67 -35.47 -3.55
CA ILE A 34 -21.06 -35.66 -3.11
C ILE A 34 -21.08 -35.97 -1.61
N LEU A 35 -20.28 -36.92 -1.11
CA LEU A 35 -20.18 -37.28 0.30
C LEU A 35 -19.83 -36.08 1.20
N ALA A 36 -18.91 -35.23 0.75
CA ALA A 36 -18.56 -33.99 1.45
C ALA A 36 -19.77 -33.07 1.68
N ARG A 37 -20.63 -32.91 0.66
CA ARG A 37 -21.84 -32.06 0.76
C ARG A 37 -22.91 -32.66 1.67
N THR A 38 -22.93 -33.95 1.89
CA THR A 38 -23.93 -34.57 2.76
C THR A 38 -23.64 -34.35 4.26
N GLY A 39 -22.41 -34.10 4.63
CA GLY A 39 -21.99 -34.00 6.04
C GLY A 39 -22.16 -35.33 6.81
N ALA A 40 -22.28 -36.47 6.11
CA ALA A 40 -22.62 -37.75 6.73
C ALA A 40 -21.41 -38.34 7.47
N THR A 41 -21.59 -38.66 8.74
CA THR A 41 -20.55 -39.32 9.57
C THR A 41 -20.07 -40.65 8.97
N ALA A 42 -20.99 -41.41 8.33
CA ALA A 42 -20.64 -42.67 7.66
C ALA A 42 -19.62 -42.52 6.53
N ALA A 43 -19.46 -41.33 5.95
CA ALA A 43 -18.49 -41.04 4.91
C ALA A 43 -17.05 -40.87 5.46
N VAL A 44 -16.87 -40.50 6.72
CA VAL A 44 -15.57 -40.16 7.31
C VAL A 44 -14.53 -41.28 7.16
N PRO A 45 -14.83 -42.55 7.49
CA PRO A 45 -13.83 -43.61 7.40
C PRO A 45 -13.33 -43.86 5.97
N VAL A 46 -14.23 -43.93 4.97
CA VAL A 46 -13.85 -44.21 3.58
C VAL A 46 -13.13 -43.02 2.94
N VAL A 47 -13.56 -41.79 3.22
CA VAL A 47 -12.88 -40.58 2.73
C VAL A 47 -11.50 -40.44 3.42
N SER A 48 -11.37 -40.77 4.72
CA SER A 48 -10.07 -40.79 5.40
C SER A 48 -9.13 -41.87 4.82
N ALA A 49 -9.66 -42.99 4.38
CA ALA A 49 -8.86 -44.01 3.69
C ALA A 49 -8.41 -43.49 2.31
N ALA A 50 -9.29 -42.88 1.54
CA ALA A 50 -8.97 -42.28 0.24
C ALA A 50 -7.90 -41.15 0.38
N ALA A 51 -7.92 -40.39 1.44
CA ALA A 51 -6.91 -39.34 1.74
C ALA A 51 -5.51 -39.89 1.99
N ARG A 52 -5.35 -41.22 2.27
CA ARG A 52 -4.08 -41.93 2.40
C ARG A 52 -3.68 -42.69 1.12
N GLY A 53 -4.55 -42.69 0.11
CA GLY A 53 -4.36 -43.44 -1.12
C GLY A 53 -3.21 -42.92 -2.01
N ALA A 54 -2.78 -43.76 -2.95
CA ALA A 54 -1.65 -43.48 -3.84
C ALA A 54 -1.98 -42.41 -4.91
N SER A 55 -3.24 -42.37 -5.40
CA SER A 55 -3.66 -41.38 -6.43
C SER A 55 -3.65 -39.96 -5.86
N ALA A 56 -2.88 -39.07 -6.49
CA ALA A 56 -2.77 -37.67 -6.06
C ALA A 56 -4.11 -36.93 -6.15
N GLU A 57 -4.86 -37.16 -7.23
CA GLU A 57 -6.15 -36.52 -7.49
C GLU A 57 -7.21 -36.94 -6.46
N ILE A 58 -7.31 -38.25 -6.18
CA ILE A 58 -8.25 -38.77 -5.19
C ILE A 58 -7.85 -38.30 -3.77
N ARG A 59 -6.55 -38.31 -3.47
CA ARG A 59 -6.02 -37.85 -2.18
C ARG A 59 -6.34 -36.38 -1.93
N GLU A 60 -6.12 -35.51 -2.93
CA GLU A 60 -6.48 -34.08 -2.85
C GLU A 60 -7.96 -33.89 -2.59
N ALA A 61 -8.82 -34.51 -3.41
CA ALA A 61 -10.26 -34.44 -3.27
C ALA A 61 -10.75 -34.95 -1.88
N ALA A 62 -10.16 -36.03 -1.38
CA ALA A 62 -10.50 -36.57 -0.08
C ALA A 62 -10.07 -35.66 1.07
N LEU A 63 -8.85 -35.08 0.99
CA LEU A 63 -8.38 -34.11 1.98
C LEU A 63 -9.26 -32.86 2.00
N GLU A 64 -9.67 -32.36 0.85
CA GLU A 64 -10.60 -31.23 0.75
C GLU A 64 -11.98 -31.57 1.33
N ALA A 65 -12.49 -32.76 1.06
CA ALA A 65 -13.79 -33.23 1.54
C ALA A 65 -13.87 -33.37 3.08
N LEU A 66 -12.78 -33.82 3.71
CA LEU A 66 -12.70 -33.98 5.16
C LEU A 66 -13.01 -32.69 5.93
N GLY A 67 -12.67 -31.54 5.38
CA GLY A 67 -12.96 -30.24 6.00
C GLY A 67 -14.47 -29.91 6.11
N SER A 68 -15.32 -30.61 5.38
CA SER A 68 -16.77 -30.43 5.39
C SER A 68 -17.53 -31.56 6.10
N LEU A 69 -16.82 -32.65 6.43
CA LEU A 69 -17.36 -33.78 7.18
C LEU A 69 -17.19 -33.58 8.68
N PRO A 70 -17.96 -34.31 9.53
CA PRO A 70 -17.76 -34.28 10.97
C PRO A 70 -16.33 -34.69 11.36
N GLY A 71 -15.64 -33.81 12.05
CA GLY A 71 -14.26 -33.99 12.44
C GLY A 71 -14.08 -34.74 13.76
N SER A 72 -12.91 -35.34 13.92
CA SER A 72 -12.44 -35.96 15.15
C SER A 72 -10.94 -35.67 15.35
N LYS A 73 -10.38 -36.14 16.47
CA LYS A 73 -8.92 -36.11 16.74
C LYS A 73 -8.14 -36.82 15.63
N GLU A 74 -8.63 -37.95 15.14
CA GLU A 74 -7.97 -38.75 14.10
C GLU A 74 -7.99 -38.03 12.75
N THR A 75 -9.13 -37.40 12.41
CA THR A 75 -9.26 -36.59 11.18
C THR A 75 -8.35 -35.36 11.22
N ALA A 76 -8.27 -34.67 12.37
CA ALA A 76 -7.37 -33.54 12.55
C ALA A 76 -5.90 -33.97 12.43
N SER A 77 -5.51 -35.09 13.04
CA SER A 77 -4.14 -35.63 12.95
C SER A 77 -3.78 -36.03 11.50
N LEU A 78 -4.72 -36.64 10.76
CA LEU A 78 -4.53 -36.97 9.35
C LEU A 78 -4.26 -35.71 8.52
N LEU A 79 -5.09 -34.69 8.70
CA LEU A 79 -4.95 -33.42 7.96
C LEU A 79 -3.67 -32.67 8.34
N LEU A 80 -3.25 -32.68 9.61
CA LEU A 80 -1.99 -32.09 10.06
C LEU A 80 -0.77 -32.75 9.38
N GLY A 81 -0.75 -34.09 9.33
CA GLY A 81 0.32 -34.81 8.62
C GLY A 81 0.34 -34.50 7.12
N ALA A 82 -0.83 -34.43 6.49
CA ALA A 82 -0.94 -34.12 5.06
C ALA A 82 -0.62 -32.65 4.75
N ALA A 83 -0.81 -31.73 5.68
CA ALA A 83 -0.62 -30.28 5.48
C ALA A 83 0.86 -29.86 5.39
N SER A 84 1.81 -30.72 5.75
CA SER A 84 3.25 -30.41 5.87
C SER A 84 3.98 -30.28 4.53
N GLY A 85 3.34 -30.60 3.41
CA GLY A 85 3.92 -30.47 2.06
C GLY A 85 3.62 -29.14 1.38
N THR A 86 4.14 -29.01 0.15
CA THR A 86 3.87 -27.85 -0.75
C THR A 86 2.89 -28.17 -1.88
N GLU A 87 2.58 -29.44 -2.07
CA GLU A 87 1.68 -29.94 -3.13
C GLU A 87 0.22 -29.49 -2.91
N ASP A 88 -0.63 -29.67 -3.93
CA ASP A 88 -2.03 -29.27 -3.87
C ASP A 88 -2.81 -30.03 -2.80
N ALA A 89 -2.47 -31.31 -2.57
CA ALA A 89 -2.97 -32.10 -1.45
C ALA A 89 -2.69 -31.44 -0.08
N ALA A 90 -1.50 -30.89 0.12
CA ALA A 90 -1.14 -30.21 1.36
C ALA A 90 -1.91 -28.87 1.53
N LYS A 91 -2.12 -28.15 0.43
CA LYS A 91 -2.98 -26.95 0.44
C LYS A 91 -4.43 -27.30 0.77
N ALA A 92 -4.96 -28.42 0.20
CA ALA A 92 -6.30 -28.92 0.51
C ALA A 92 -6.43 -29.28 2.00
N ALA A 93 -5.42 -29.96 2.57
CA ALA A 93 -5.37 -30.30 4.00
C ALA A 93 -5.38 -29.05 4.88
N ARG A 94 -4.59 -28.02 4.57
CA ARG A 94 -4.59 -26.73 5.31
C ARG A 94 -5.95 -26.03 5.26
N ARG A 95 -6.59 -25.95 4.08
CA ARG A 95 -7.95 -25.39 3.95
C ARG A 95 -8.94 -26.19 4.78
N SER A 96 -8.81 -27.50 4.81
CA SER A 96 -9.70 -28.39 5.58
C SER A 96 -9.50 -28.27 7.08
N LEU A 97 -8.28 -28.16 7.56
CA LEU A 97 -7.97 -27.87 8.98
C LEU A 97 -8.62 -26.56 9.44
N ALA A 98 -8.61 -25.52 8.59
CA ALA A 98 -9.19 -24.22 8.94
C ALA A 98 -10.71 -24.32 9.23
N ARG A 99 -11.44 -25.19 8.53
CA ARG A 99 -12.91 -25.30 8.63
C ARG A 99 -13.45 -26.56 9.33
N LEU A 100 -12.59 -27.56 9.60
CA LEU A 100 -12.97 -28.81 10.23
C LEU A 100 -13.64 -28.59 11.60
N LYS A 101 -14.85 -29.10 11.79
CA LYS A 101 -15.62 -28.98 13.03
C LYS A 101 -15.84 -30.35 13.66
N GLY A 102 -15.67 -30.46 14.96
CA GLY A 102 -15.92 -31.70 15.70
C GLY A 102 -15.17 -31.75 17.02
N PRO A 103 -15.53 -32.73 17.85
CA PRO A 103 -14.92 -32.89 19.17
C PRO A 103 -13.44 -33.24 19.06
N GLY A 104 -12.62 -32.63 19.91
CA GLY A 104 -11.20 -32.92 20.01
C GLY A 104 -10.34 -32.37 18.85
N VAL A 105 -10.91 -31.63 17.87
CA VAL A 105 -10.18 -31.09 16.75
C VAL A 105 -9.20 -30.00 17.21
N SER A 106 -9.67 -29.04 17.99
CA SER A 106 -8.83 -27.95 18.51
C SER A 106 -7.76 -28.47 19.43
N GLU A 107 -8.08 -29.42 20.31
CA GLU A 107 -7.13 -30.08 21.22
C GLU A 107 -6.04 -30.81 20.43
N SER A 108 -6.38 -31.49 19.32
CA SER A 108 -5.39 -32.15 18.46
C SER A 108 -4.44 -31.15 17.82
N ILE A 109 -4.97 -30.01 17.35
CA ILE A 109 -4.14 -28.95 16.74
C ILE A 109 -3.19 -28.35 17.78
N LEU A 110 -3.69 -28.03 18.98
CA LEU A 110 -2.86 -27.51 20.07
C LEU A 110 -1.79 -28.51 20.52
N ALA A 111 -2.14 -29.78 20.66
CA ALA A 111 -1.19 -30.84 20.99
C ALA A 111 -0.10 -31.00 19.91
N ALA A 112 -0.46 -30.93 18.65
CA ALA A 112 0.51 -30.98 17.54
C ALA A 112 1.44 -29.76 17.52
N ALA A 113 0.95 -28.57 17.82
CA ALA A 113 1.77 -27.37 17.96
C ALA A 113 2.81 -27.47 19.09
N GLU A 114 2.56 -28.30 20.09
CA GLU A 114 3.46 -28.49 21.22
C GLU A 114 4.47 -29.63 21.03
N LYS A 115 4.03 -30.77 20.48
CA LYS A 115 4.74 -32.06 20.61
C LYS A 115 5.12 -32.74 19.29
N SER A 116 4.62 -32.27 18.15
CA SER A 116 4.86 -32.93 16.87
C SER A 116 6.24 -32.63 16.26
N ASP A 117 6.58 -33.37 15.19
CA ASP A 117 7.71 -33.07 14.34
C ASP A 117 7.62 -31.65 13.75
N ASN A 118 8.73 -31.12 13.23
CA ASN A 118 8.82 -29.73 12.82
C ASN A 118 7.79 -29.38 11.74
N ALA A 119 7.51 -30.24 10.77
CA ALA A 119 6.62 -29.96 9.67
C ALA A 119 5.15 -29.94 10.10
N SER A 120 4.71 -30.93 10.89
CA SER A 120 3.37 -30.95 11.46
C SER A 120 3.16 -29.81 12.48
N ARG A 121 4.22 -29.43 13.20
CA ARG A 121 4.19 -28.30 14.14
C ARG A 121 3.96 -26.98 13.41
N VAL A 122 4.63 -26.73 12.28
CA VAL A 122 4.38 -25.56 11.44
C VAL A 122 2.91 -25.52 10.99
N SER A 123 2.39 -26.64 10.46
CA SER A 123 1.00 -26.74 10.04
C SER A 123 -0.01 -26.51 11.15
N ALA A 124 0.33 -26.96 12.38
CA ALA A 124 -0.51 -26.73 13.55
C ALA A 124 -0.52 -25.25 13.97
N LEU A 125 0.63 -24.56 13.93
CA LEU A 125 0.70 -23.12 14.22
C LEU A 125 -0.09 -22.30 13.21
N GLU A 126 -0.03 -22.66 11.93
CA GLU A 126 -0.86 -22.05 10.86
C GLU A 126 -2.36 -22.31 11.10
N ALA A 127 -2.73 -23.53 11.51
CA ALA A 127 -4.11 -23.88 11.80
C ALA A 127 -4.66 -23.14 13.04
N ILE A 128 -3.84 -22.87 14.06
CA ILE A 128 -4.20 -22.02 15.20
C ILE A 128 -4.68 -20.65 14.72
N ALA A 129 -3.93 -20.01 13.81
CA ALA A 129 -4.32 -18.72 13.25
C ALA A 129 -5.58 -18.82 12.40
N ALA A 130 -5.61 -19.73 11.42
CA ALA A 130 -6.73 -19.90 10.50
C ALA A 130 -8.07 -20.19 11.20
N ARG A 131 -8.01 -20.77 12.40
CA ARG A 131 -9.18 -21.09 13.25
C ARG A 131 -9.43 -20.07 14.36
N ASN A 132 -8.57 -19.06 14.49
CA ASN A 132 -8.61 -18.08 15.58
C ASN A 132 -8.65 -18.75 16.98
N LEU A 133 -7.79 -19.74 17.20
CA LEU A 133 -7.72 -20.46 18.49
C LEU A 133 -6.91 -19.63 19.50
N SER A 134 -7.61 -18.86 20.33
CA SER A 134 -7.00 -18.01 21.37
C SER A 134 -6.20 -18.79 22.40
N GLU A 135 -6.59 -20.04 22.67
CA GLU A 135 -5.90 -20.97 23.58
C GLU A 135 -4.50 -21.36 23.08
N GLY A 136 -4.25 -21.19 21.78
CA GLY A 136 -2.95 -21.41 21.17
C GLY A 136 -1.93 -20.29 21.37
N LEU A 137 -2.36 -19.12 21.87
CA LEU A 137 -1.48 -17.95 22.03
C LEU A 137 -0.21 -18.23 22.84
N PRO A 138 -0.23 -18.95 23.97
CA PRO A 138 0.99 -19.30 24.71
C PRO A 138 1.96 -20.16 23.87
N LEU A 139 1.45 -21.04 22.99
CA LEU A 139 2.26 -21.86 22.10
C LEU A 139 2.94 -21.03 21.03
N LEU A 140 2.20 -20.06 20.43
CA LEU A 140 2.75 -19.12 19.47
C LEU A 140 3.88 -18.30 20.07
N LEU A 141 3.73 -17.79 21.29
CA LEU A 141 4.76 -17.00 21.97
C LEU A 141 5.99 -17.85 22.36
N ARG A 142 5.80 -19.09 22.83
CA ARG A 142 6.89 -20.01 23.12
C ARG A 142 7.68 -20.50 21.90
N ALA A 143 7.06 -20.47 20.72
CA ALA A 143 7.74 -20.83 19.47
C ALA A 143 9.00 -19.98 19.18
N ARG A 144 9.15 -18.83 19.81
CA ARG A 144 10.37 -17.99 19.77
C ARG A 144 11.62 -18.78 20.21
N GLU A 145 11.47 -19.73 21.11
CA GLU A 145 12.57 -20.54 21.68
C GLU A 145 13.00 -21.69 20.77
N SER A 146 12.28 -21.92 19.67
CA SER A 146 12.60 -22.99 18.72
C SER A 146 13.89 -22.69 17.96
N SER A 147 14.76 -23.71 17.81
CA SER A 147 15.92 -23.65 16.91
C SER A 147 15.51 -23.54 15.45
N GLU A 148 14.33 -24.05 15.09
CA GLU A 148 13.83 -24.12 13.73
C GLU A 148 13.21 -22.79 13.27
N ALA A 149 13.81 -22.16 12.25
CA ALA A 149 13.33 -20.91 11.68
C ALA A 149 11.90 -21.02 11.10
N ALA A 150 11.54 -22.16 10.53
CA ALA A 150 10.21 -22.42 10.01
C ALA A 150 9.12 -22.29 11.08
N ILE A 151 9.38 -22.86 12.27
CA ILE A 151 8.46 -22.78 13.43
C ILE A 151 8.34 -21.33 13.92
N ARG A 152 9.47 -20.64 14.10
CA ARG A 152 9.47 -19.23 14.51
C ARG A 152 8.70 -18.35 13.52
N ASN A 153 8.92 -18.56 12.22
CA ASN A 153 8.25 -17.81 11.16
C ASN A 153 6.75 -18.09 11.07
N ALA A 154 6.31 -19.35 11.25
CA ALA A 154 4.90 -19.71 11.29
C ALA A 154 4.19 -19.05 12.48
N ALA A 155 4.80 -19.09 13.65
CA ALA A 155 4.26 -18.46 14.85
C ALA A 155 4.14 -16.92 14.72
N LEU A 156 5.14 -16.26 14.14
CA LEU A 156 5.08 -14.82 13.88
C LEU A 156 3.97 -14.46 12.88
N SER A 157 3.76 -15.28 11.85
CA SER A 157 2.65 -15.10 10.92
C SER A 157 1.30 -15.28 11.62
N ALA A 158 1.16 -16.31 12.46
CA ALA A 158 -0.02 -16.54 13.26
C ALA A 158 -0.30 -15.40 14.26
N LEU A 159 0.73 -14.89 14.95
CA LEU A 159 0.62 -13.75 15.85
C LEU A 159 0.20 -12.47 15.11
N ALA A 160 0.65 -12.27 13.86
CA ALA A 160 0.19 -11.15 13.03
C ALA A 160 -1.31 -11.25 12.72
N GLU A 161 -1.86 -12.45 12.61
CA GLU A 161 -3.28 -12.67 12.31
C GLU A 161 -4.18 -12.59 13.54
N ILE A 162 -3.80 -13.24 14.66
CA ILE A 162 -4.69 -13.40 15.82
C ILE A 162 -4.13 -12.84 17.14
N GLY A 163 -2.87 -12.40 17.17
CA GLY A 163 -2.23 -11.91 18.40
C GLY A 163 -2.98 -10.71 19.01
N PRO A 164 -3.45 -10.77 20.26
CA PRO A 164 -4.09 -9.65 20.92
C PRO A 164 -3.08 -8.55 21.25
N TYR A 165 -3.58 -7.33 21.52
CA TYR A 165 -2.73 -6.20 21.89
C TYR A 165 -1.84 -6.49 23.12
N SER A 166 -2.32 -7.29 24.07
CA SER A 166 -1.54 -7.70 25.24
C SER A 166 -0.25 -8.48 24.92
N SER A 167 -0.12 -9.06 23.73
CA SER A 167 1.10 -9.72 23.26
C SER A 167 2.14 -8.77 22.66
N GLN A 168 1.84 -7.47 22.53
CA GLN A 168 2.71 -6.49 21.87
C GLN A 168 4.13 -6.47 22.44
N ALA A 169 4.29 -6.39 23.75
CA ALA A 169 5.62 -6.33 24.38
C ALA A 169 6.47 -7.56 24.07
N ALA A 170 5.87 -8.75 24.10
CA ALA A 170 6.57 -10.00 23.80
C ALA A 170 7.03 -10.05 22.33
N VAL A 171 6.20 -9.56 21.39
CA VAL A 171 6.53 -9.57 19.96
C VAL A 171 7.52 -8.45 19.62
N ILE A 172 7.49 -7.30 20.28
CA ILE A 172 8.55 -6.28 20.19
C ILE A 172 9.90 -6.87 20.64
N ALA A 173 9.94 -7.55 21.79
CA ALA A 173 11.16 -8.22 22.27
C ALA A 173 11.64 -9.31 21.30
N TRP A 174 10.74 -9.99 20.61
CA TRP A 174 11.10 -10.92 19.54
C TRP A 174 11.72 -10.20 18.34
N ALA A 175 11.12 -9.12 17.86
CA ALA A 175 11.65 -8.33 16.74
C ALA A 175 13.05 -7.78 17.02
N VAL A 176 13.32 -7.38 18.26
CA VAL A 176 14.65 -6.95 18.72
C VAL A 176 15.67 -8.09 18.66
N ALA A 177 15.29 -9.28 19.07
CA ALA A 177 16.19 -10.43 19.14
C ALA A 177 16.38 -11.16 17.79
N ALA A 178 15.53 -10.92 16.80
CA ALA A 178 15.58 -11.60 15.51
C ALA A 178 16.90 -11.31 14.76
N THR A 179 17.64 -12.36 14.41
CA THR A 179 18.93 -12.26 13.70
C THR A 179 18.78 -12.47 12.19
N ASP A 180 17.79 -13.25 11.77
CA ASP A 180 17.46 -13.52 10.36
C ASP A 180 16.54 -12.45 9.79
N ASP A 181 16.77 -12.04 8.53
CA ASP A 181 16.01 -10.96 7.87
C ASP A 181 14.54 -11.33 7.62
N THR A 182 14.26 -12.60 7.32
CA THR A 182 12.90 -13.10 7.11
C THR A 182 12.12 -13.08 8.43
N GLU A 183 12.74 -13.57 9.50
CA GLU A 183 12.17 -13.56 10.85
C GLU A 183 11.92 -12.12 11.32
N ARG A 184 12.88 -11.21 11.10
CA ARG A 184 12.77 -9.79 11.42
C ARG A 184 11.59 -9.14 10.69
N THR A 185 11.47 -9.40 9.40
CA THR A 185 10.38 -8.85 8.57
C THR A 185 9.01 -9.33 9.08
N ARG A 186 8.89 -10.61 9.44
CA ARG A 186 7.66 -11.18 10.00
C ARG A 186 7.35 -10.65 11.39
N ALA A 187 8.36 -10.51 12.25
CA ALA A 187 8.22 -9.94 13.59
C ALA A 187 7.74 -8.47 13.52
N LEU A 188 8.31 -7.64 12.64
CA LEU A 188 7.85 -6.27 12.43
C LEU A 188 6.39 -6.23 11.91
N ARG A 189 6.02 -7.14 11.01
CA ARG A 189 4.64 -7.26 10.54
C ARG A 189 3.69 -7.59 11.69
N ALA A 190 4.09 -8.53 12.56
CA ALA A 190 3.31 -8.89 13.75
C ALA A 190 3.20 -7.72 14.74
N VAL A 191 4.30 -7.00 15.01
CA VAL A 191 4.30 -5.80 15.84
C VAL A 191 3.30 -4.78 15.32
N VAL A 192 3.32 -4.47 14.02
CA VAL A 192 2.38 -3.51 13.41
C VAL A 192 0.94 -3.98 13.55
N ALA A 193 0.65 -5.23 13.17
CA ALA A 193 -0.71 -5.78 13.20
C ALA A 193 -1.28 -5.80 14.63
N ILE A 194 -0.49 -6.22 15.61
CA ILE A 194 -0.87 -6.25 17.02
C ILE A 194 -1.06 -4.83 17.58
N THR A 195 -0.16 -3.91 17.24
CA THR A 195 -0.28 -2.50 17.65
C THR A 195 -1.58 -1.89 17.13
N GLN A 196 -1.95 -2.17 15.89
CA GLN A 196 -3.19 -1.64 15.28
C GLN A 196 -4.47 -2.17 15.94
N ARG A 197 -4.41 -3.30 16.66
CA ARG A 197 -5.54 -3.84 17.43
C ARG A 197 -5.78 -3.14 18.76
N GLY A 198 -4.84 -2.32 19.23
CA GLY A 198 -5.06 -1.48 20.41
C GLY A 198 -6.22 -0.51 20.16
N THR A 199 -7.15 -0.43 21.12
CA THR A 199 -8.38 0.35 21.01
C THR A 199 -8.16 1.85 21.06
N ASP A 200 -7.14 2.31 21.80
CA ASP A 200 -6.79 3.73 21.89
C ASP A 200 -5.71 4.09 20.86
N ALA A 201 -6.12 4.76 19.79
CA ALA A 201 -5.24 5.19 18.72
C ALA A 201 -4.09 6.09 19.17
N ALA A 202 -4.30 6.90 20.22
CA ALA A 202 -3.29 7.84 20.73
C ALA A 202 -2.19 7.16 21.56
N THR A 203 -2.47 6.01 22.17
CA THR A 203 -1.53 5.38 23.12
C THR A 203 -1.02 4.01 22.67
N ARG A 204 -1.71 3.33 21.74
CA ARG A 204 -1.38 1.96 21.33
C ARG A 204 0.05 1.76 20.82
N ALA A 205 0.66 2.78 20.24
CA ALA A 205 2.02 2.71 19.72
C ALA A 205 3.11 3.12 20.74
N LYS A 206 2.75 3.72 21.90
CA LYS A 206 3.71 4.17 22.92
C LYS A 206 4.69 3.09 23.38
N PRO A 207 4.29 1.82 23.63
CA PRO A 207 5.25 0.79 24.01
C PRO A 207 6.31 0.53 22.94
N LEU A 208 5.95 0.62 21.65
CA LEU A 208 6.90 0.48 20.57
C LEU A 208 7.85 1.70 20.51
N PHE A 209 7.34 2.92 20.64
CA PHE A 209 8.19 4.12 20.65
C PHE A 209 9.18 4.09 21.82
N ALA A 210 8.72 3.73 23.01
CA ALA A 210 9.58 3.57 24.18
C ALA A 210 10.66 2.48 23.96
N ALA A 211 10.29 1.37 23.32
CA ALA A 211 11.24 0.32 22.99
C ALA A 211 12.31 0.80 21.99
N ILE A 212 11.94 1.55 20.95
CA ILE A 212 12.87 2.13 19.99
C ILE A 212 13.81 3.13 20.68
N GLU A 213 13.27 3.98 21.52
CA GLU A 213 14.02 5.05 22.18
C GLU A 213 15.00 4.53 23.24
N SER A 214 14.66 3.46 23.94
CA SER A 214 15.50 2.87 24.97
C SER A 214 16.48 1.81 24.47
N ALA A 215 16.30 1.32 23.23
CA ALA A 215 17.09 0.24 22.69
C ALA A 215 18.53 0.68 22.32
N GLN A 216 19.44 -0.30 22.33
CA GLN A 216 20.77 -0.12 21.71
C GLN A 216 20.62 0.13 20.20
N PRO A 217 21.60 0.79 19.55
CA PRO A 217 21.48 1.24 18.16
C PRO A 217 20.99 0.16 17.19
N GLU A 218 21.57 -1.03 17.23
CA GLU A 218 21.19 -2.13 16.32
C GLU A 218 19.74 -2.63 16.54
N ALA A 219 19.30 -2.61 17.78
CA ALA A 219 17.95 -3.01 18.14
C ALA A 219 16.93 -1.92 17.74
N ALA A 220 17.26 -0.66 17.94
CA ALA A 220 16.46 0.47 17.49
C ALA A 220 16.31 0.46 15.96
N GLU A 221 17.40 0.29 15.21
CA GLU A 221 17.41 0.17 13.75
C GLU A 221 16.42 -0.90 13.25
N ARG A 222 16.40 -2.07 13.93
CA ARG A 222 15.47 -3.17 13.58
C ARG A 222 14.01 -2.79 13.71
N LEU A 223 13.65 -1.98 14.69
CA LEU A 223 12.27 -1.59 14.96
C LEU A 223 11.77 -0.40 14.10
N LEU A 224 12.68 0.45 13.60
CA LEU A 224 12.33 1.64 12.82
C LEU A 224 11.40 1.33 11.63
N GLY A 225 11.57 0.17 10.98
CA GLY A 225 10.74 -0.25 9.85
C GLY A 225 9.25 -0.42 10.13
N ALA A 226 8.83 -0.46 11.41
CA ALA A 226 7.43 -0.50 11.80
C ALA A 226 6.75 0.89 11.74
N LEU A 227 7.51 1.98 11.94
CA LEU A 227 6.97 3.33 12.10
C LEU A 227 6.17 3.84 10.88
N PRO A 228 6.65 3.75 9.63
CA PRO A 228 5.89 4.23 8.47
C PRO A 228 4.59 3.47 8.24
N ARG A 229 4.51 2.21 8.72
CA ARG A 229 3.31 1.37 8.59
C ARG A 229 2.24 1.71 9.64
N LEU A 230 2.66 2.28 10.76
CA LEU A 230 1.75 2.76 11.80
C LEU A 230 1.27 4.19 11.51
N GLY A 231 2.12 4.99 10.88
CA GLY A 231 1.83 6.40 10.58
C GLY A 231 1.81 7.29 11.82
N GLY A 232 1.23 8.47 11.67
CA GLY A 232 0.96 9.42 12.75
C GLY A 232 2.15 10.31 13.13
N GLU A 233 1.84 11.45 13.73
CA GLU A 233 2.81 12.47 14.12
C GLU A 233 3.80 11.97 15.20
N GLU A 234 3.33 11.18 16.17
CA GLU A 234 4.19 10.62 17.20
C GLU A 234 5.23 9.66 16.64
N GLY A 235 4.87 8.88 15.61
CA GLY A 235 5.81 8.01 14.88
C GLY A 235 6.90 8.81 14.16
N VAL A 236 6.52 9.92 13.50
CA VAL A 236 7.47 10.87 12.90
C VAL A 236 8.37 11.45 13.96
N ALA A 237 7.82 11.93 15.07
CA ALA A 237 8.61 12.51 16.15
C ALA A 237 9.58 11.50 16.79
N CYS A 238 9.17 10.24 16.96
CA CYS A 238 10.05 9.17 17.40
C CYS A 238 11.22 8.97 16.42
N ALA A 239 10.95 8.81 15.13
CA ALA A 239 12.00 8.65 14.12
C ALA A 239 12.94 9.88 14.07
N ALA A 240 12.40 11.09 14.19
CA ALA A 240 13.21 12.32 14.22
C ALA A 240 14.14 12.39 15.44
N ARG A 241 13.67 11.99 16.63
CA ARG A 241 14.53 11.90 17.83
C ARG A 241 15.65 10.88 17.66
N ILE A 242 15.37 9.76 17.01
CA ILE A 242 16.39 8.76 16.71
C ILE A 242 17.39 9.31 15.69
N ALA A 243 16.94 9.99 14.64
CA ALA A 243 17.80 10.61 13.62
C ALA A 243 18.74 11.69 14.21
N ALA A 244 18.37 12.31 15.32
CA ALA A 244 19.20 13.30 16.01
C ALA A 244 20.26 12.68 16.95
N ARG A 245 20.31 11.35 17.11
CA ARG A 245 21.31 10.68 17.95
C ARG A 245 22.71 10.75 17.31
N PRO A 246 23.79 10.66 18.12
CA PRO A 246 25.15 10.76 17.61
C PRO A 246 25.62 9.54 16.81
N ASP A 247 24.94 8.41 16.88
CA ASP A 247 25.25 7.22 16.09
C ASP A 247 24.87 7.44 14.62
N ALA A 248 25.87 7.57 13.76
CA ALA A 248 25.70 7.90 12.34
C ALA A 248 24.89 6.85 11.58
N LYS A 249 25.09 5.55 11.86
CA LYS A 249 24.37 4.47 11.20
C LYS A 249 22.88 4.49 11.57
N LEU A 250 22.58 4.64 12.85
CA LEU A 250 21.22 4.71 13.34
C LEU A 250 20.51 5.99 12.86
N SER A 251 21.24 7.12 12.84
CA SER A 251 20.74 8.39 12.28
C SER A 251 20.35 8.24 10.81
N ALA A 252 21.22 7.68 9.98
CA ALA A 252 20.93 7.40 8.56
C ALA A 252 19.73 6.47 8.40
N ALA A 253 19.62 5.40 9.18
CA ALA A 253 18.50 4.48 9.15
C ALA A 253 17.16 5.17 9.53
N ALA A 254 17.20 6.08 10.48
CA ALA A 254 16.02 6.86 10.89
C ALA A 254 15.64 7.89 9.81
N VAL A 255 16.59 8.59 9.18
CA VAL A 255 16.34 9.46 8.02
C VAL A 255 15.73 8.67 6.86
N ALA A 256 16.30 7.50 6.53
CA ALA A 256 15.75 6.61 5.50
C ALA A 256 14.32 6.11 5.84
N THR A 257 14.02 5.98 7.14
CA THR A 257 12.67 5.63 7.61
C THR A 257 11.69 6.78 7.39
N LEU A 258 12.06 8.02 7.73
CA LEU A 258 11.28 9.23 7.45
C LEU A 258 11.07 9.45 5.94
N ALA A 259 12.08 9.18 5.11
CA ALA A 259 11.99 9.28 3.66
C ALA A 259 10.96 8.34 3.02
N ARG A 260 10.65 7.21 3.68
CA ARG A 260 9.65 6.22 3.26
C ARG A 260 8.26 6.45 3.85
N TRP A 261 8.04 7.58 4.53
CA TRP A 261 6.74 7.89 5.10
C TRP A 261 5.66 7.96 4.01
N PRO A 262 4.46 7.40 4.23
CA PRO A 262 3.45 7.27 3.18
C PRO A 262 2.83 8.60 2.75
N ASP A 263 2.95 9.63 3.59
CA ASP A 263 2.41 10.96 3.36
C ASP A 263 3.44 12.06 3.67
N SER A 264 3.03 13.32 3.59
CA SER A 264 3.93 14.46 3.81
C SER A 264 4.18 14.81 5.30
N SER A 265 3.66 14.04 6.25
CA SER A 265 3.79 14.35 7.69
C SER A 265 5.25 14.30 8.19
N ALA A 266 6.12 13.50 7.54
CA ALA A 266 7.55 13.46 7.86
C ALA A 266 8.35 14.65 7.31
N LEU A 267 7.79 15.43 6.39
CA LEU A 267 8.50 16.50 5.70
C LEU A 267 9.07 17.57 6.65
N PRO A 268 8.33 18.08 7.66
CA PRO A 268 8.88 19.04 8.61
C PRO A 268 10.09 18.51 9.38
N ALA A 269 10.05 17.24 9.78
CA ALA A 269 11.14 16.59 10.49
C ALA A 269 12.39 16.43 9.59
N LEU A 270 12.20 16.01 8.33
CA LEU A 270 13.29 15.91 7.35
C LEU A 270 13.92 17.27 7.06
N ALA A 271 13.11 18.32 6.90
CA ALA A 271 13.62 19.69 6.68
C ALA A 271 14.42 20.21 7.88
N ALA A 272 13.94 19.95 9.11
CA ALA A 272 14.66 20.29 10.32
C ALA A 272 16.00 19.54 10.45
N LEU A 273 16.03 18.24 10.12
CA LEU A 273 17.24 17.42 10.09
C LEU A 273 18.23 17.89 9.02
N ALA A 274 17.76 18.28 7.85
CA ALA A 274 18.58 18.85 6.77
C ALA A 274 19.34 20.10 7.22
N LYS A 275 18.79 20.86 8.17
CA LYS A 275 19.41 22.06 8.73
C LYS A 275 20.28 21.75 9.95
N ASN A 276 19.82 20.89 10.87
CA ASN A 276 20.33 20.82 12.24
C ASN A 276 21.02 19.49 12.59
N ALA A 277 20.99 18.44 11.77
CA ALA A 277 21.66 17.18 12.10
C ALA A 277 23.18 17.42 12.25
N THR A 278 23.81 16.78 13.23
CA THR A 278 25.23 16.91 13.50
C THR A 278 26.08 16.30 12.42
N ASP A 279 25.68 15.14 11.91
CA ASP A 279 26.37 14.44 10.83
C ASP A 279 26.08 15.06 9.45
N ALA A 280 27.12 15.26 8.64
CA ALA A 280 27.01 15.91 7.33
C ALA A 280 26.28 15.04 6.31
N SER A 281 26.49 13.71 6.36
CA SER A 281 25.79 12.76 5.47
C SER A 281 24.30 12.71 5.79
N ALA A 282 23.94 12.64 7.08
CA ALA A 282 22.57 12.67 7.53
C ALA A 282 21.83 13.97 7.12
N ARG A 283 22.53 15.13 7.16
CA ARG A 283 21.97 16.39 6.65
C ARG A 283 21.65 16.30 5.16
N GLU A 284 22.59 15.80 4.38
CA GLU A 284 22.44 15.69 2.93
C GLU A 284 21.35 14.70 2.55
N GLU A 285 21.29 13.54 3.20
CA GLU A 285 20.25 12.54 3.01
C GLU A 285 18.85 13.07 3.38
N ALA A 286 18.75 13.78 4.52
CA ALA A 286 17.52 14.40 4.94
C ALA A 286 17.05 15.49 3.95
N ARG A 287 17.99 16.29 3.42
CA ARG A 287 17.72 17.32 2.40
C ARG A 287 17.19 16.67 1.11
N ALA A 288 17.87 15.64 0.62
CA ALA A 288 17.45 14.91 -0.58
C ALA A 288 16.06 14.28 -0.40
N ALA A 289 15.82 13.63 0.73
CA ALA A 289 14.55 13.00 1.07
C ALA A 289 13.41 14.02 1.19
N ALA A 290 13.65 15.16 1.83
CA ALA A 290 12.66 16.23 1.96
C ALA A 290 12.31 16.85 0.61
N THR A 291 13.31 17.12 -0.24
CA THR A 291 13.11 17.62 -1.60
C THR A 291 12.27 16.63 -2.42
N GLN A 292 12.62 15.36 -2.39
CA GLN A 292 11.86 14.32 -3.10
C GLN A 292 10.43 14.19 -2.58
N SER A 293 10.20 14.33 -1.27
CA SER A 293 8.87 14.33 -0.68
C SER A 293 8.02 15.50 -1.20
N LEU A 294 8.59 16.71 -1.28
CA LEU A 294 7.91 17.89 -1.86
C LEU A 294 7.59 17.70 -3.35
N GLU A 295 8.50 17.14 -4.13
CA GLU A 295 8.32 16.90 -5.56
C GLU A 295 7.21 15.88 -5.83
N LYS A 296 7.16 14.81 -5.05
CA LYS A 296 6.19 13.72 -5.19
C LYS A 296 4.81 14.05 -4.64
N ALA A 297 4.70 15.00 -3.70
CA ALA A 297 3.44 15.34 -3.07
C ALA A 297 2.41 15.82 -4.12
N ARG A 298 1.23 15.22 -4.13
CA ARG A 298 0.11 15.54 -5.03
C ARG A 298 -1.12 16.06 -4.30
N ASP A 299 -1.17 15.89 -2.98
CA ASP A 299 -2.19 16.41 -2.10
C ASP A 299 -2.10 17.93 -1.96
N ALA A 300 -3.13 18.53 -1.38
CA ALA A 300 -3.21 19.98 -1.21
C ALA A 300 -1.98 20.55 -0.49
N TRP A 301 -1.50 21.69 -0.95
CA TRP A 301 -0.38 22.40 -0.34
C TRP A 301 -0.76 22.88 1.06
N THR A 302 0.18 22.79 2.00
CA THR A 302 -0.03 23.19 3.40
C THR A 302 1.03 24.19 3.86
N PRO A 303 0.74 25.06 4.84
CA PRO A 303 1.74 25.97 5.43
C PRO A 303 2.99 25.25 5.96
N ALA A 304 2.83 24.04 6.47
CA ALA A 304 3.97 23.22 6.92
C ALA A 304 4.93 22.87 5.77
N ARG A 305 4.43 22.70 4.53
CA ARG A 305 5.26 22.52 3.33
C ARG A 305 6.03 23.78 2.97
N SER A 306 5.40 24.93 3.07
CA SER A 306 6.05 26.22 2.83
C SER A 306 7.18 26.47 3.83
N GLU A 307 6.96 26.16 5.09
CA GLU A 307 7.98 26.26 6.13
C GLU A 307 9.12 25.27 5.93
N ALA A 308 8.81 24.00 5.57
CA ALA A 308 9.83 23.01 5.23
C ALA A 308 10.67 23.45 4.02
N LEU A 309 10.04 24.00 2.99
CA LEU A 309 10.71 24.51 1.81
C LEU A 309 11.63 25.69 2.16
N ARG A 310 11.20 26.61 3.05
CA ARG A 310 12.03 27.69 3.57
C ARG A 310 13.29 27.14 4.24
N GLN A 311 13.13 26.15 5.13
CA GLN A 311 14.27 25.53 5.83
C GLN A 311 15.23 24.84 4.86
N LEU A 312 14.72 24.20 3.81
CA LEU A 312 15.54 23.58 2.75
C LEU A 312 16.30 24.61 1.93
N LEU A 313 15.68 25.74 1.60
CA LEU A 313 16.36 26.84 0.92
C LEU A 313 17.48 27.43 1.76
N ASP A 314 17.27 27.61 3.07
CA ASP A 314 18.30 28.06 4.01
C ASP A 314 19.45 27.06 4.13
N ALA A 315 19.16 25.77 4.12
CA ALA A 315 20.14 24.68 4.22
C ALA A 315 20.91 24.43 2.91
N SER A 316 20.36 24.83 1.75
CA SER A 316 20.93 24.56 0.43
C SER A 316 21.87 25.66 -0.01
N LYS A 317 23.14 25.31 -0.32
CA LYS A 317 24.15 26.22 -0.86
C LYS A 317 24.25 26.15 -2.39
N ASP A 318 23.86 25.04 -2.97
CA ASP A 318 23.91 24.82 -4.42
C ASP A 318 22.82 25.61 -5.13
N ALA A 319 23.19 26.37 -6.15
CA ALA A 319 22.29 27.24 -6.90
C ALA A 319 21.22 26.46 -7.68
N ALA A 320 21.56 25.30 -8.24
CA ALA A 320 20.62 24.46 -8.99
C ALA A 320 19.58 23.85 -8.05
N ALA A 321 20.00 23.33 -6.89
CA ALA A 321 19.06 22.82 -5.86
C ALA A 321 18.14 23.92 -5.34
N ARG A 322 18.65 25.12 -5.07
CA ARG A 322 17.83 26.28 -4.66
C ARG A 322 16.82 26.66 -5.74
N LYS A 323 17.21 26.64 -7.01
CA LYS A 323 16.31 26.93 -8.14
C LYS A 323 15.19 25.91 -8.22
N SER A 324 15.48 24.62 -8.09
CA SER A 324 14.46 23.55 -8.06
C SER A 324 13.47 23.73 -6.90
N LEU A 325 13.97 24.10 -5.72
CA LEU A 325 13.10 24.39 -4.56
C LEU A 325 12.21 25.60 -4.79
N VAL A 326 12.73 26.69 -5.38
CA VAL A 326 11.91 27.88 -5.71
C VAL A 326 10.84 27.54 -6.74
N ALA A 327 11.11 26.68 -7.71
CA ALA A 327 10.11 26.24 -8.68
C ALA A 327 8.92 25.54 -8.00
N LEU A 328 9.14 24.79 -6.91
CA LEU A 328 8.08 24.13 -6.14
C LEU A 328 7.13 25.13 -5.45
N LEU A 329 7.59 26.35 -5.15
CA LEU A 329 6.72 27.39 -4.57
C LEU A 329 5.53 27.73 -5.46
N SER A 330 5.62 27.57 -6.78
CA SER A 330 4.51 27.82 -7.71
C SER A 330 3.25 27.02 -7.39
N ARG A 331 3.39 25.92 -6.63
CA ARG A 331 2.30 25.02 -6.20
C ARG A 331 1.62 25.48 -4.90
N ALA A 332 2.23 26.42 -4.18
CA ALA A 332 1.75 26.90 -2.88
C ALA A 332 0.55 27.85 -3.02
N ASN A 333 -0.20 28.01 -1.92
CA ASN A 333 -1.37 28.87 -1.83
C ASN A 333 -1.49 29.62 -0.49
N ASP A 334 -0.41 29.68 0.29
CA ASP A 334 -0.40 30.29 1.63
C ASP A 334 0.49 31.54 1.71
N GLU A 335 0.35 32.26 2.83
CA GLU A 335 1.07 33.51 3.10
C GLU A 335 2.57 33.32 3.26
N THR A 336 3.00 32.22 3.89
CA THR A 336 4.42 31.91 4.10
C THR A 336 5.14 31.75 2.77
N ALA A 337 4.56 31.01 1.85
CA ALA A 337 5.09 30.85 0.49
C ALA A 337 5.12 32.17 -0.29
N ALA A 338 4.07 32.99 -0.17
CA ALA A 338 4.00 34.32 -0.81
C ALA A 338 5.11 35.25 -0.28
N GLY A 339 5.30 35.31 1.03
CA GLY A 339 6.38 36.06 1.65
C GLY A 339 7.78 35.60 1.21
N LEU A 340 7.98 34.26 1.14
CA LEU A 340 9.22 33.66 0.69
C LEU A 340 9.53 33.97 -0.78
N ALA A 341 8.53 33.83 -1.66
CA ALA A 341 8.66 34.18 -3.07
C ALA A 341 8.99 35.65 -3.25
N THR A 342 8.34 36.55 -2.48
CA THR A 342 8.61 37.99 -2.51
C THR A 342 10.02 38.32 -2.08
N ALA A 343 10.51 37.75 -0.99
CA ALA A 343 11.87 37.95 -0.47
C ALA A 343 12.97 37.54 -1.45
N LEU A 344 12.71 36.52 -2.28
CA LEU A 344 13.66 36.00 -3.27
C LEU A 344 13.67 36.75 -4.61
N GLN A 345 12.75 37.69 -4.85
CA GLN A 345 12.65 38.41 -6.15
C GLN A 345 13.89 39.25 -6.50
N SER A 346 14.62 39.73 -5.47
CA SER A 346 15.86 40.50 -5.64
C SER A 346 17.11 39.63 -5.74
N ASP A 347 17.02 38.32 -5.54
CA ASP A 347 18.14 37.40 -5.70
C ASP A 347 18.54 37.30 -7.17
N ALA A 348 19.82 37.52 -7.49
CA ALA A 348 20.30 37.55 -8.87
C ALA A 348 20.10 36.22 -9.62
N ALA A 349 20.18 35.07 -8.91
CA ALA A 349 20.06 33.74 -9.51
C ALA A 349 18.60 33.21 -9.49
N LEU A 350 17.81 33.61 -8.49
CA LEU A 350 16.47 33.05 -8.22
C LEU A 350 15.32 33.99 -8.53
N GLY A 351 15.61 35.30 -8.76
CA GLY A 351 14.58 36.33 -8.84
C GLY A 351 13.57 36.13 -9.96
N ALA A 352 13.97 35.57 -11.11
CA ALA A 352 13.05 35.26 -12.20
C ALA A 352 12.07 34.14 -11.81
N ASP A 353 12.59 33.07 -11.18
CA ASP A 353 11.78 31.95 -10.71
C ASP A 353 10.90 32.35 -9.53
N ALA A 354 11.37 33.23 -8.65
CA ALA A 354 10.62 33.77 -7.53
C ALA A 354 9.45 34.66 -7.99
N ARG A 355 9.63 35.51 -9.00
CA ARG A 355 8.53 36.29 -9.62
C ARG A 355 7.48 35.39 -10.25
N TYR A 356 7.93 34.34 -10.96
CA TYR A 356 7.02 33.33 -11.49
C TYR A 356 6.21 32.67 -10.37
N ALA A 357 6.86 32.19 -9.32
CA ALA A 357 6.21 31.57 -8.18
C ALA A 357 5.22 32.51 -7.48
N ALA A 358 5.57 33.79 -7.29
CA ALA A 358 4.69 34.78 -6.69
C ALA A 358 3.39 34.97 -7.48
N GLY A 359 3.46 35.03 -8.80
CA GLY A 359 2.28 35.09 -9.67
C GLY A 359 1.40 33.85 -9.57
N ALA A 360 2.01 32.65 -9.54
CA ALA A 360 1.31 31.39 -9.37
C ALA A 360 0.62 31.30 -7.99
N ILE A 361 1.33 31.65 -6.91
CA ILE A 361 0.78 31.66 -5.55
C ILE A 361 -0.42 32.61 -5.44
N ALA A 362 -0.32 33.81 -6.02
CA ALA A 362 -1.41 34.77 -6.01
C ALA A 362 -2.69 34.22 -6.69
N ALA A 363 -2.53 33.46 -7.78
CA ALA A 363 -3.63 32.75 -8.43
C ALA A 363 -4.17 31.61 -7.58
N ASN A 364 -3.30 30.75 -7.05
CA ASN A 364 -3.68 29.58 -6.23
C ASN A 364 -4.45 30.00 -4.97
N ARG A 365 -4.13 31.15 -4.35
CA ARG A 365 -4.85 31.71 -3.20
C ARG A 365 -6.29 32.12 -3.50
N ARG A 366 -6.65 32.29 -4.76
CA ARG A 366 -8.02 32.60 -5.19
C ARG A 366 -8.91 31.37 -5.37
N GLY A 367 -8.36 30.18 -5.22
CA GLY A 367 -9.07 28.91 -5.27
C GLY A 367 -8.70 28.06 -6.47
N THR A 368 -9.31 26.88 -6.56
CA THR A 368 -9.14 25.96 -7.70
C THR A 368 -9.63 26.61 -8.99
N PRO A 369 -8.95 26.40 -10.12
CA PRO A 369 -9.42 26.90 -11.40
C PRO A 369 -10.80 26.33 -11.73
N LYS A 370 -11.61 27.10 -12.47
CA LYS A 370 -12.88 26.59 -13.02
C LYS A 370 -12.61 25.98 -14.38
N ALA A 371 -13.04 24.74 -14.59
CA ALA A 371 -12.91 24.09 -15.88
C ALA A 371 -14.24 24.11 -16.64
N ARG A 372 -14.16 24.37 -17.96
CA ARG A 372 -15.23 24.22 -18.94
C ARG A 372 -14.73 23.38 -20.10
N GLY A 373 -15.62 22.73 -20.80
CA GLY A 373 -15.26 21.92 -21.95
C GLY A 373 -16.36 21.88 -23.00
N ASN A 374 -16.01 21.43 -24.18
CA ASN A 374 -16.98 21.10 -25.22
C ASN A 374 -16.78 19.61 -25.59
N PRO A 375 -17.74 18.76 -25.28
CA PRO A 375 -18.97 19.00 -24.47
C PRO A 375 -18.71 19.35 -23.01
N ALA A 376 -19.65 20.05 -22.39
CA ALA A 376 -19.47 20.69 -21.09
C ALA A 376 -19.49 19.74 -19.90
N SER A 377 -20.10 18.54 -20.05
CA SER A 377 -20.30 17.61 -18.96
C SER A 377 -18.99 17.05 -18.40
N GLY A 378 -18.79 17.19 -17.10
CA GLY A 378 -17.67 16.59 -16.37
C GLY A 378 -16.34 17.36 -16.46
N ALA A 379 -16.25 18.52 -17.14
CA ALA A 379 -15.00 19.28 -17.25
C ALA A 379 -14.40 19.66 -15.88
N GLY A 380 -15.23 19.92 -14.86
CA GLY A 380 -14.77 20.18 -13.49
C GLY A 380 -13.95 19.06 -12.86
N ASN A 381 -14.09 17.82 -13.33
CA ASN A 381 -13.31 16.68 -12.86
C ASN A 381 -11.82 16.79 -13.23
N THR A 382 -11.45 17.66 -14.15
CA THR A 382 -10.05 17.85 -14.57
C THR A 382 -9.22 18.71 -13.62
N VAL A 383 -9.86 19.27 -12.58
CA VAL A 383 -9.24 20.18 -11.59
C VAL A 383 -9.75 19.91 -10.17
N ASP A 384 -10.29 18.72 -9.88
CA ASP A 384 -10.86 18.36 -8.58
C ASP A 384 -9.86 17.68 -7.64
N GLY A 385 -8.61 17.52 -8.06
CA GLY A 385 -7.53 16.89 -7.31
C GLY A 385 -7.60 15.37 -7.27
N LYS A 386 -8.44 14.71 -8.10
CA LYS A 386 -8.66 13.26 -8.06
C LYS A 386 -8.39 12.62 -9.42
N THR A 387 -7.44 11.72 -9.48
CA THR A 387 -7.20 10.91 -10.69
C THR A 387 -8.22 9.82 -10.94
N SER A 388 -9.16 9.59 -10.01
CA SER A 388 -10.27 8.63 -10.16
C SER A 388 -11.46 9.20 -10.92
N SER A 389 -11.66 10.53 -10.92
CA SER A 389 -12.63 11.25 -11.73
C SER A 389 -12.00 11.66 -13.07
N ARG A 390 -12.81 11.96 -14.08
CA ARG A 390 -12.32 12.42 -15.38
C ARG A 390 -13.37 13.14 -16.20
N TRP A 391 -12.92 13.94 -17.13
CA TRP A 391 -13.66 14.39 -18.29
C TRP A 391 -13.32 13.49 -19.47
N THR A 392 -14.33 13.04 -20.22
CA THR A 392 -14.17 12.14 -21.36
C THR A 392 -15.11 12.59 -22.47
N VAL A 393 -14.59 12.73 -23.68
CA VAL A 393 -15.33 13.15 -24.87
C VAL A 393 -14.90 12.31 -26.07
N PRO A 394 -15.76 12.08 -27.08
CA PRO A 394 -15.32 11.52 -28.36
C PRO A 394 -14.22 12.40 -28.96
N ALA A 395 -13.20 11.82 -29.58
CA ALA A 395 -12.10 12.58 -30.19
C ALA A 395 -12.42 12.89 -31.64
N LEU A 396 -13.23 13.93 -31.90
CA LEU A 396 -13.71 14.36 -33.23
C LEU A 396 -12.85 15.48 -33.86
N GLY A 397 -11.91 16.08 -33.10
CA GLY A 397 -11.04 17.16 -33.58
C GLY A 397 -11.58 18.58 -33.36
N GLU A 398 -12.65 18.72 -32.58
CA GLU A 398 -13.29 19.99 -32.29
C GLU A 398 -13.42 20.29 -30.78
N GLU A 399 -13.04 19.35 -29.95
CA GLU A 399 -13.18 19.44 -28.50
C GLU A 399 -12.15 20.40 -27.94
N TRP A 400 -12.56 21.06 -26.85
CA TRP A 400 -11.69 21.94 -26.10
C TRP A 400 -11.95 21.84 -24.59
N LEU A 401 -10.88 22.08 -23.82
CA LEU A 401 -10.88 22.24 -22.39
C LEU A 401 -10.34 23.62 -22.04
N GLU A 402 -11.12 24.42 -21.31
CA GLU A 402 -10.78 25.75 -20.82
C GLU A 402 -10.64 25.73 -19.30
N LEU A 403 -9.57 26.31 -18.81
CA LEU A 403 -9.29 26.49 -17.38
C LEU A 403 -9.24 27.99 -17.07
N ASP A 404 -10.12 28.47 -16.14
CA ASP A 404 -10.15 29.84 -15.63
C ASP A 404 -9.44 29.92 -14.28
N PHE A 405 -8.32 30.59 -14.20
CA PHE A 405 -7.48 30.77 -12.99
C PHE A 405 -7.88 32.00 -12.16
N HIS A 406 -8.97 32.66 -12.49
CA HIS A 406 -9.50 33.88 -11.85
C HIS A 406 -8.61 35.11 -11.96
N VAL A 407 -7.31 34.96 -12.18
CA VAL A 407 -6.33 36.04 -12.40
C VAL A 407 -5.31 35.62 -13.44
N SER A 408 -4.70 36.60 -14.13
CA SER A 408 -3.58 36.34 -15.04
C SER A 408 -2.38 35.81 -14.25
N ARG A 409 -1.77 34.74 -14.74
CA ARG A 409 -0.57 34.12 -14.18
C ARG A 409 0.34 33.56 -15.27
N PRO A 410 1.65 33.43 -15.03
CA PRO A 410 2.54 32.76 -15.96
C PRO A 410 2.39 31.25 -15.93
N PHE A 411 2.71 30.59 -17.05
CA PHE A 411 2.70 29.12 -17.19
C PHE A 411 4.00 28.66 -17.85
N ARG A 412 4.65 27.62 -17.30
CA ARG A 412 5.86 26.98 -17.87
C ARG A 412 5.54 25.64 -18.49
N ARG A 413 4.65 24.88 -17.84
CA ARG A 413 4.30 23.53 -18.23
C ARG A 413 2.85 23.25 -17.90
N ILE A 414 2.22 22.47 -18.78
CA ILE A 414 0.89 21.89 -18.56
C ILE A 414 1.03 20.38 -18.70
N THR A 415 0.51 19.63 -17.76
CA THR A 415 0.47 18.17 -17.85
C THR A 415 -0.97 17.70 -17.79
N LEU A 416 -1.43 17.02 -18.83
CA LEU A 416 -2.73 16.33 -18.85
C LEU A 416 -2.51 14.91 -18.36
N ASP A 417 -3.16 14.52 -17.27
CA ASP A 417 -3.10 13.15 -16.74
C ASP A 417 -4.25 12.32 -17.34
N GLN A 418 -3.90 11.27 -18.08
CA GLN A 418 -4.82 10.30 -18.65
C GLN A 418 -4.56 8.89 -18.10
N THR A 419 -3.91 8.74 -16.96
CA THR A 419 -3.41 7.45 -16.45
C THR A 419 -4.51 6.42 -16.32
N ALA A 420 -5.73 6.82 -15.92
CA ALA A 420 -6.89 5.90 -15.82
C ALA A 420 -7.40 5.44 -17.20
N ARG A 421 -7.03 6.13 -18.29
CA ARG A 421 -7.39 5.85 -19.67
C ARG A 421 -6.21 6.16 -20.60
N ALA A 422 -5.12 5.44 -20.40
CA ALA A 422 -3.80 5.71 -20.96
C ALA A 422 -3.75 5.91 -22.48
N ALA A 423 -4.69 5.35 -23.23
CA ALA A 423 -4.79 5.46 -24.68
C ALA A 423 -5.72 6.57 -25.15
N GLU A 424 -6.43 7.26 -24.25
CA GLU A 424 -7.43 8.30 -24.60
C GLU A 424 -6.81 9.70 -24.52
N PHE A 425 -5.88 10.03 -25.41
CA PHE A 425 -5.18 11.30 -25.52
C PHE A 425 -5.54 12.01 -26.85
N PRO A 426 -5.39 13.36 -26.95
CA PRO A 426 -5.66 14.07 -28.19
C PRO A 426 -4.60 13.70 -29.25
N GLU A 427 -5.02 13.42 -30.48
CA GLU A 427 -4.08 13.09 -31.58
C GLU A 427 -3.16 14.27 -31.88
N LYS A 428 -3.77 15.46 -32.03
CA LYS A 428 -3.08 16.74 -32.13
C LYS A 428 -3.75 17.74 -31.21
N TYR A 429 -2.97 18.59 -30.60
CA TYR A 429 -3.49 19.64 -29.76
C TYR A 429 -2.86 21.01 -30.06
N SER A 430 -3.59 22.08 -29.74
CA SER A 430 -3.07 23.42 -29.55
C SER A 430 -3.38 23.93 -28.15
N VAL A 431 -2.49 24.78 -27.61
CA VAL A 431 -2.66 25.46 -26.33
C VAL A 431 -2.67 26.96 -26.55
N HIS A 432 -3.63 27.63 -25.95
CA HIS A 432 -3.73 29.08 -25.92
C HIS A 432 -3.72 29.57 -24.49
N VAL A 433 -2.98 30.63 -24.20
CA VAL A 433 -2.94 31.31 -22.90
C VAL A 433 -3.36 32.76 -23.14
N THR A 434 -4.43 33.19 -22.47
CA THR A 434 -5.07 34.46 -22.77
C THR A 434 -5.78 35.09 -21.57
N ASP A 435 -6.02 36.39 -21.61
CA ASP A 435 -6.93 37.06 -20.66
C ASP A 435 -8.36 37.22 -21.25
N ASP A 436 -8.55 36.95 -22.54
CA ASP A 436 -9.86 36.94 -23.20
C ASP A 436 -10.14 35.59 -23.88
N PRO A 437 -10.98 34.71 -23.28
CA PRO A 437 -11.25 33.37 -23.81
C PRO A 437 -12.08 33.40 -25.11
N ARG A 438 -12.72 34.54 -25.45
CA ARG A 438 -13.49 34.70 -26.70
C ARG A 438 -12.58 34.98 -27.90
N ASN A 439 -11.40 35.56 -27.63
CA ASN A 439 -10.38 35.82 -28.63
C ASN A 439 -9.01 35.35 -28.11
N PRO A 440 -8.76 34.03 -28.10
CA PRO A 440 -7.60 33.45 -27.40
C PRO A 440 -6.25 33.75 -28.05
N GLY A 441 -6.24 34.37 -29.23
CA GLY A 441 -5.00 34.66 -29.96
C GLY A 441 -4.33 33.41 -30.54
N PRO A 442 -3.08 33.53 -31.02
CA PRO A 442 -2.33 32.40 -31.56
C PRO A 442 -2.04 31.33 -30.49
N ALA A 443 -1.84 30.09 -30.94
CA ALA A 443 -1.39 29.01 -30.07
C ALA A 443 0.02 29.33 -29.55
N VAL A 444 0.22 29.11 -28.25
CA VAL A 444 1.52 29.22 -27.57
C VAL A 444 2.29 27.91 -27.58
N ALA A 445 1.61 26.78 -27.81
CA ALA A 445 2.18 25.46 -28.05
C ALA A 445 1.24 24.63 -28.92
N GLU A 446 1.84 23.73 -29.71
CA GLU A 446 1.14 22.70 -30.49
C GLU A 446 1.93 21.38 -30.37
N GLY A 447 1.24 20.26 -30.51
CA GLY A 447 1.89 18.96 -30.43
C GLY A 447 0.95 17.79 -30.59
N THR A 448 1.48 16.60 -30.29
CA THR A 448 0.74 15.33 -30.25
C THR A 448 0.62 14.83 -28.81
N GLY A 449 -0.53 14.26 -28.50
CA GLY A 449 -0.77 13.66 -27.19
C GLY A 449 0.08 12.41 -26.96
N GLN A 450 0.24 12.05 -25.69
CA GLN A 450 1.05 10.90 -25.27
C GLN A 450 0.25 10.01 -24.34
N ARG A 451 0.58 8.70 -24.34
CA ARG A 451 -0.02 7.73 -23.41
C ARG A 451 0.28 8.11 -21.96
N ASN A 452 -0.68 7.86 -21.08
CA ASN A 452 -0.65 8.13 -19.65
C ASN A 452 -0.62 9.63 -19.31
N ARG A 453 0.28 10.40 -19.88
CA ARG A 453 0.43 11.83 -19.62
C ARG A 453 0.90 12.58 -20.86
N THR A 454 0.18 13.62 -21.22
CA THR A 454 0.63 14.58 -22.24
C THR A 454 1.28 15.75 -21.54
N VAL A 455 2.61 15.86 -21.68
CA VAL A 455 3.40 16.96 -21.10
C VAL A 455 3.64 18.02 -22.16
N ILE A 456 3.24 19.25 -21.86
CA ILE A 456 3.28 20.41 -22.77
C ILE A 456 4.20 21.46 -22.15
N GLU A 457 5.37 21.66 -22.73
CA GLU A 457 6.30 22.70 -22.31
C GLU A 457 5.93 24.04 -22.97
N LEU A 458 6.03 25.12 -22.21
CA LEU A 458 5.74 26.49 -22.64
C LEU A 458 7.00 27.37 -22.49
N PRO A 459 7.97 27.28 -23.41
CA PRO A 459 9.29 27.89 -23.24
C PRO A 459 9.25 29.43 -23.18
N ALA A 460 8.25 30.08 -23.78
CA ALA A 460 8.07 31.52 -23.73
C ALA A 460 7.45 32.04 -22.43
N VAL A 461 7.07 31.14 -21.51
CA VAL A 461 6.42 31.46 -20.23
C VAL A 461 5.25 32.44 -20.43
N PRO A 462 4.24 32.11 -21.28
CA PRO A 462 3.11 32.98 -21.51
C PRO A 462 2.33 33.23 -20.21
N ALA A 463 1.72 34.43 -20.11
CA ALA A 463 0.88 34.77 -18.97
C ALA A 463 -0.56 35.07 -19.46
N GLY A 464 -1.53 34.62 -18.67
CA GLY A 464 -2.96 34.84 -18.93
C GLY A 464 -3.82 34.28 -17.83
N ARG A 465 -5.09 34.66 -17.80
CA ARG A 465 -6.10 34.12 -16.86
C ARG A 465 -6.65 32.76 -17.32
N TYR A 466 -6.71 32.56 -18.64
CA TYR A 466 -7.30 31.34 -19.21
C TYR A 466 -6.25 30.52 -19.94
N VAL A 467 -6.35 29.21 -19.77
CA VAL A 467 -5.65 28.23 -20.60
C VAL A 467 -6.71 27.45 -21.37
N ILE A 468 -6.57 27.42 -22.71
CA ILE A 468 -7.49 26.69 -23.57
C ILE A 468 -6.68 25.65 -24.34
N ILE A 469 -7.08 24.41 -24.21
CA ILE A 469 -6.46 23.26 -24.90
C ILE A 469 -7.50 22.76 -25.91
N ARG A 470 -7.12 22.64 -27.16
CA ARG A 470 -7.99 22.17 -28.24
C ARG A 470 -7.48 20.89 -28.84
N ASN A 471 -8.36 19.94 -29.09
CA ASN A 471 -8.07 18.81 -29.94
C ASN A 471 -8.22 19.28 -31.41
N LEU A 472 -7.22 18.98 -32.23
CA LEU A 472 -7.14 19.46 -33.63
C LEU A 472 -7.31 18.33 -34.65
N ALA A 473 -7.49 17.08 -34.19
CA ALA A 473 -7.59 15.94 -35.10
C ALA A 473 -8.58 14.89 -34.59
N GLU A 474 -9.36 14.35 -35.52
CA GLU A 474 -10.21 13.20 -35.25
C GLU A 474 -9.36 11.94 -35.03
N ARG A 475 -9.78 11.13 -34.06
CA ARG A 475 -9.23 9.81 -33.82
C ARG A 475 -10.38 8.81 -33.77
N LYS A 476 -10.58 8.08 -34.87
CA LYS A 476 -11.69 7.12 -35.03
C LYS A 476 -11.72 6.13 -33.86
N ASP A 477 -12.93 5.87 -33.38
CA ASP A 477 -13.23 4.90 -32.31
C ASP A 477 -12.46 5.14 -31.01
N SER A 478 -12.06 6.39 -30.77
CA SER A 478 -11.33 6.80 -29.57
C SER A 478 -11.98 7.99 -28.88
N SER A 479 -11.65 8.16 -27.61
CA SER A 479 -12.03 9.31 -26.81
C SER A 479 -10.78 10.14 -26.45
N TRP A 480 -11.00 11.37 -26.05
CA TRP A 480 -10.05 12.18 -25.32
C TRP A 480 -10.52 12.26 -23.86
N SER A 481 -9.67 11.76 -22.96
CA SER A 481 -9.92 11.80 -21.51
C SER A 481 -8.86 12.61 -20.79
N VAL A 482 -9.28 13.35 -19.77
CA VAL A 482 -8.39 14.04 -18.84
C VAL A 482 -8.87 13.75 -17.42
N CYS A 483 -8.03 13.15 -16.61
CA CYS A 483 -8.30 12.87 -15.20
C CYS A 483 -7.97 14.09 -14.35
N GLU A 484 -6.81 14.71 -14.59
CA GLU A 484 -6.35 15.87 -13.85
C GLU A 484 -5.43 16.72 -14.72
N VAL A 485 -5.42 18.04 -14.53
CA VAL A 485 -4.49 18.97 -15.16
C VAL A 485 -3.55 19.53 -14.12
N TYR A 486 -2.26 19.25 -14.28
CA TYR A 486 -1.21 19.85 -13.46
C TYR A 486 -0.55 20.99 -14.21
N LEU A 487 -0.16 22.03 -13.47
CA LEU A 487 0.40 23.26 -13.99
C LEU A 487 1.64 23.61 -13.18
N ASP A 488 2.72 23.88 -13.91
CA ASP A 488 4.00 24.33 -13.36
C ASP A 488 4.44 25.63 -14.04
#